data_a1c6a8cdae0af832208855896397127c
#
_entry.id   a1c6a8cdae0af832208855896397127c
#
_cell.length_a   1.000
_cell.length_b   1.000
_cell.length_c   1.000
_cell.angle_alpha   90.00
_cell.angle_beta   90.00
_cell.angle_gamma   90.00
#
_symmetry.space_group_name_H-M   'P 1'
#
loop_
_entity.id
_entity.type
_entity.pdbx_description
1 polymer ?
#
loop_
_entity_poly.entity_id
_entity_poly.type
_entity_poly.pdbx_seq_one_letter_code
_entity_poly.pdbx_strand_id
1 'polypeptide(L)'
;MNDIFANLYKALEKNGQLDNTLIVFTSDNGPEAEVPPHGRTPFRGAKGSTWEGGVRVPTFVYWKGMIQPRKSDGIVDLADLFPTALDLAGHPGAKVANLVPKTTFIDGVDQTSFFLGTNGQSNRKAEHYFLNGKLSAVRMDEFKYHVLIQQPYAYTQSGYQGG
;
A
#
# COMPACT_ATOMS: atom_id res chain seq x y z
N MET A 1 -14.70 8.07 9.35
CA MET A 1 -13.28 8.23 9.00
C MET A 1 -12.76 9.64 9.25
N ASN A 2 -13.43 10.69 8.78
CA ASN A 2 -12.99 12.08 9.05
C ASN A 2 -12.80 12.37 10.54
N ASP A 3 -13.72 11.94 11.39
CA ASP A 3 -13.62 12.18 12.84
C ASP A 3 -12.45 11.47 13.48
N ILE A 4 -12.12 10.26 13.03
CA ILE A 4 -10.98 9.49 13.52
C ILE A 4 -9.68 10.21 13.18
N PHE A 5 -9.52 10.65 11.94
CA PHE A 5 -8.34 11.39 11.53
C PHE A 5 -8.25 12.75 12.25
N ALA A 6 -9.36 13.47 12.36
CA ALA A 6 -9.41 14.75 13.06
C ALA A 6 -9.03 14.62 14.55
N ASN A 7 -9.48 13.54 15.21
CA ASN A 7 -9.14 13.28 16.60
C ASN A 7 -7.67 12.91 16.77
N LEU A 8 -7.13 12.06 15.87
CA LEU A 8 -5.69 11.73 15.86
C LEU A 8 -4.84 12.99 15.65
N TYR A 9 -5.19 13.80 14.65
CA TYR A 9 -4.49 15.05 14.36
C TYR A 9 -4.45 15.97 15.58
N LYS A 10 -5.61 16.25 16.20
CA LYS A 10 -5.72 17.07 17.39
C LYS A 10 -4.92 16.52 18.58
N ALA A 11 -4.90 15.19 18.75
CA ALA A 11 -4.14 14.56 19.82
C ALA A 11 -2.63 14.73 19.61
N LEU A 12 -2.13 14.52 18.39
CA LEU A 12 -0.72 14.73 18.04
C LEU A 12 -0.30 16.20 18.19
N GLU A 13 -1.16 17.11 17.75
CA GLU A 13 -0.93 18.56 17.89
C GLU A 13 -0.86 18.98 19.36
N LYS A 14 -1.84 18.56 20.16
CA LYS A 14 -1.88 18.84 21.61
C LYS A 14 -0.65 18.31 22.36
N ASN A 15 -0.12 17.17 21.91
CA ASN A 15 1.06 16.55 22.53
C ASN A 15 2.40 17.07 21.95
N GLY A 16 2.39 18.00 21.00
CA GLY A 16 3.58 18.52 20.33
C GLY A 16 4.29 17.52 19.46
N GLN A 17 3.61 16.46 19.01
CA GLN A 17 4.20 15.37 18.23
C GLN A 17 3.91 15.49 16.73
N LEU A 18 2.97 16.35 16.32
CA LEU A 18 2.47 16.42 14.95
C LEU A 18 3.57 16.73 13.92
N ASP A 19 4.52 17.60 14.26
CA ASP A 19 5.59 18.01 13.35
C ASP A 19 6.61 16.91 13.09
N ASN A 20 6.69 15.92 13.98
CA ASN A 20 7.59 14.77 13.87
C ASN A 20 6.84 13.44 13.73
N THR A 21 5.67 13.46 13.08
CA THR A 21 4.88 12.25 12.87
C THR A 21 4.48 12.12 11.40
N LEU A 22 4.90 11.01 10.79
CA LEU A 22 4.36 10.55 9.51
C LEU A 22 3.05 9.82 9.76
N ILE A 23 1.97 10.27 9.14
CA ILE A 23 0.67 9.61 9.18
C ILE A 23 0.43 8.95 7.82
N VAL A 24 0.22 7.65 7.82
CA VAL A 24 -0.18 6.88 6.64
C VAL A 24 -1.58 6.33 6.88
N PHE A 25 -2.48 6.64 5.97
CA PHE A 25 -3.82 6.07 5.94
C PHE A 25 -3.98 5.23 4.69
N THR A 26 -4.37 3.97 4.87
CA THR A 26 -4.57 3.03 3.77
C THR A 26 -5.52 1.91 4.21
N SER A 27 -5.74 0.95 3.33
CA SER A 27 -6.43 -0.32 3.60
C SER A 27 -5.54 -1.48 3.16
N ASP A 28 -5.76 -2.64 3.71
CA ASP A 28 -5.04 -3.88 3.39
C ASP A 28 -5.42 -4.46 2.03
N ASN A 29 -6.69 -4.27 1.62
CA ASN A 29 -7.23 -4.77 0.36
C ASN A 29 -8.47 -3.97 -0.08
N GLY A 30 -8.96 -4.28 -1.27
CA GLY A 30 -10.20 -3.74 -1.77
C GLY A 30 -11.42 -4.21 -0.98
N PRO A 31 -12.62 -3.66 -1.24
CA PRO A 31 -13.81 -3.93 -0.45
C PRO A 31 -14.29 -5.36 -0.59
N GLU A 32 -14.90 -5.85 0.49
CA GLU A 32 -15.68 -7.09 0.48
C GLU A 32 -17.03 -6.82 -0.19
N ALA A 33 -17.30 -7.54 -1.29
CA ALA A 33 -18.51 -7.29 -2.08
C ALA A 33 -19.73 -8.11 -1.60
N GLU A 34 -19.52 -9.20 -0.88
CA GLU A 34 -20.56 -10.17 -0.52
C GLU A 34 -21.07 -10.02 0.90
N VAL A 35 -20.22 -9.51 1.79
CA VAL A 35 -20.59 -9.33 3.19
C VAL A 35 -21.04 -7.89 3.44
N PRO A 36 -22.19 -7.66 4.09
CA PRO A 36 -22.59 -6.30 4.45
C PRO A 36 -21.51 -5.57 5.24
N PRO A 37 -21.29 -4.29 4.97
CA PRO A 37 -22.09 -3.34 4.18
C PRO A 37 -21.83 -3.32 2.66
N HIS A 38 -21.30 -4.37 2.05
CA HIS A 38 -21.13 -4.51 0.59
C HIS A 38 -20.37 -3.32 -0.04
N GLY A 39 -19.08 -3.19 0.27
CA GLY A 39 -18.22 -2.17 -0.31
C GLY A 39 -18.07 -2.35 -1.83
N ARG A 40 -17.98 -1.24 -2.57
CA ARG A 40 -17.76 -1.26 -4.02
C ARG A 40 -16.72 -0.22 -4.42
N THR A 41 -16.01 -0.50 -5.52
CA THR A 41 -15.13 0.45 -6.21
C THR A 41 -15.54 0.52 -7.68
N PRO A 42 -15.10 1.54 -8.43
CA PRO A 42 -15.31 1.59 -9.88
C PRO A 42 -14.46 0.55 -10.64
N PHE A 43 -13.54 -0.12 -9.96
CA PHE A 43 -12.63 -1.09 -10.57
C PHE A 43 -13.21 -2.50 -10.57
N ARG A 44 -12.78 -3.31 -11.54
CA ARG A 44 -13.13 -4.73 -11.61
C ARG A 44 -12.58 -5.49 -10.41
N GLY A 45 -13.37 -6.45 -9.90
CA GLY A 45 -13.00 -7.33 -8.80
C GLY A 45 -13.28 -6.74 -7.43
N ALA A 46 -12.94 -7.49 -6.40
CA ALA A 46 -13.09 -7.16 -5.00
C ALA A 46 -12.02 -7.92 -4.20
N LYS A 47 -12.05 -7.81 -2.87
CA LYS A 47 -11.20 -8.57 -1.96
C LYS A 47 -11.07 -10.04 -2.39
N GLY A 48 -9.86 -10.58 -2.33
CA GLY A 48 -9.57 -11.96 -2.76
C GLY A 48 -9.25 -12.11 -4.25
N SER A 49 -9.26 -11.02 -5.02
CA SER A 49 -8.85 -11.04 -6.43
C SER A 49 -7.61 -10.17 -6.66
N THR A 50 -6.86 -10.45 -7.72
CA THR A 50 -5.74 -9.61 -8.16
C THR A 50 -6.15 -8.54 -9.19
N TRP A 51 -7.46 -8.36 -9.42
CA TRP A 51 -7.99 -7.22 -10.15
C TRP A 51 -7.85 -5.94 -9.35
N GLU A 52 -7.88 -4.78 -10.03
CA GLU A 52 -7.72 -3.49 -9.38
C GLU A 52 -8.71 -3.28 -8.21
N GLY A 53 -9.95 -3.75 -8.32
CA GLY A 53 -10.92 -3.67 -7.24
C GLY A 53 -10.56 -4.49 -6.00
N GLY A 54 -9.68 -5.47 -6.13
CA GLY A 54 -9.22 -6.30 -5.01
C GLY A 54 -7.97 -5.77 -4.32
N VAL A 55 -7.14 -5.01 -5.03
CA VAL A 55 -5.80 -4.63 -4.56
C VAL A 55 -5.55 -3.12 -4.53
N ARG A 56 -6.28 -2.33 -5.33
CA ARG A 56 -6.13 -0.87 -5.36
C ARG A 56 -6.95 -0.24 -4.25
N VAL A 57 -6.28 0.39 -3.29
CA VAL A 57 -6.87 0.97 -2.10
C VAL A 57 -6.62 2.48 -2.01
N PRO A 58 -7.55 3.25 -1.41
CA PRO A 58 -7.29 4.64 -1.10
C PRO A 58 -6.11 4.75 -0.14
N THR A 59 -5.16 5.59 -0.47
CA THR A 59 -3.99 5.83 0.37
C THR A 59 -3.68 7.32 0.42
N PHE A 60 -3.40 7.84 1.60
CA PHE A 60 -2.76 9.13 1.73
C PHE A 60 -1.63 9.09 2.76
N VAL A 61 -0.66 9.94 2.52
CA VAL A 61 0.50 10.13 3.40
C VAL A 61 0.54 11.60 3.78
N TYR A 62 0.68 11.85 5.07
CA TYR A 62 0.74 13.20 5.62
C TYR A 62 1.91 13.34 6.58
N TRP A 63 2.69 14.40 6.41
CA TRP A 63 3.69 14.85 7.38
C TRP A 63 3.76 16.36 7.33
N LYS A 64 3.39 17.00 8.44
CA LYS A 64 3.30 18.45 8.53
C LYS A 64 4.63 19.13 8.17
N GLY A 65 4.59 20.04 7.20
CA GLY A 65 5.76 20.77 6.74
C GLY A 65 6.74 19.98 5.86
N MET A 66 6.67 18.65 5.85
CA MET A 66 7.58 17.79 5.08
C MET A 66 7.00 17.35 3.73
N ILE A 67 5.71 17.05 3.69
CA ILE A 67 5.04 16.57 2.46
C ILE A 67 4.08 17.66 1.97
N GLN A 68 4.33 18.14 0.74
CA GLN A 68 3.44 19.10 0.09
C GLN A 68 2.20 18.40 -0.48
N PRO A 69 1.01 19.03 -0.43
CA PRO A 69 -0.22 18.46 -0.98
C PRO A 69 -0.08 18.17 -2.49
N ARG A 70 -0.30 16.92 -2.88
CA ARG A 70 -0.28 16.49 -4.27
C ARG A 70 -1.08 15.21 -4.46
N LYS A 71 -1.37 14.87 -5.72
CA LYS A 71 -1.86 13.55 -6.12
C LYS A 71 -0.81 12.87 -6.99
N SER A 72 -0.76 11.55 -6.92
CA SER A 72 0.15 10.76 -7.75
C SER A 72 -0.47 9.39 -8.04
N ASP A 73 -0.19 8.86 -9.21
CA ASP A 73 -0.55 7.50 -9.64
C ASP A 73 0.64 6.53 -9.55
N GLY A 74 1.73 6.93 -8.90
CA GLY A 74 2.90 6.07 -8.67
C GLY A 74 2.52 4.82 -7.87
N ILE A 75 3.09 3.69 -8.27
CA ILE A 75 2.85 2.40 -7.61
C ILE A 75 3.51 2.41 -6.22
N VAL A 76 2.74 2.08 -5.20
CA VAL A 76 3.23 1.87 -3.82
C VAL A 76 2.57 0.60 -3.30
N ASP A 77 3.37 -0.29 -2.75
CA ASP A 77 2.90 -1.48 -2.05
C ASP A 77 2.99 -1.29 -0.52
N LEU A 78 2.17 -2.01 0.24
CA LEU A 78 2.23 -1.94 1.71
C LEU A 78 3.57 -2.42 2.27
N ALA A 79 4.25 -3.34 1.57
CA ALA A 79 5.59 -3.78 1.94
C ALA A 79 6.62 -2.63 1.89
N ASP A 80 6.37 -1.59 1.08
CA ASP A 80 7.24 -0.42 0.96
C ASP A 80 7.27 0.43 2.24
N LEU A 81 6.23 0.32 3.06
CA LEU A 81 6.15 1.10 4.31
C LEU A 81 7.26 0.72 5.29
N PHE A 82 7.69 -0.54 5.30
CA PHE A 82 8.74 -0.98 6.21
C PHE A 82 10.11 -0.33 5.93
N PRO A 83 10.72 -0.48 4.74
CA PRO A 83 11.99 0.18 4.45
C PRO A 83 11.87 1.71 4.47
N THR A 84 10.74 2.27 4.01
CA THR A 84 10.50 3.72 4.03
C THR A 84 10.46 4.28 5.46
N ALA A 85 9.76 3.62 6.37
CA ALA A 85 9.71 4.04 7.77
C ALA A 85 11.08 3.98 8.44
N LEU A 86 11.89 2.96 8.12
CA LEU A 86 13.25 2.86 8.64
C LEU A 86 14.17 3.96 8.10
N ASP A 87 14.06 4.28 6.81
CA ASP A 87 14.84 5.36 6.21
C ASP A 87 14.50 6.72 6.84
N LEU A 88 13.20 7.02 6.96
CA LEU A 88 12.71 8.24 7.60
C LEU A 88 13.04 8.32 9.09
N ALA A 89 13.21 7.20 9.77
CA ALA A 89 13.67 7.13 11.16
C ALA A 89 15.21 7.26 11.30
N GLY A 90 15.94 7.55 10.23
CA GLY A 90 17.40 7.75 10.24
C GLY A 90 18.20 6.47 10.02
N HIS A 91 17.60 5.43 9.45
CA HIS A 91 18.25 4.19 9.05
C HIS A 91 18.26 4.01 7.53
N PRO A 92 18.96 4.86 6.75
CA PRO A 92 18.90 4.87 5.30
C PRO A 92 19.33 3.54 4.67
N GLY A 93 18.68 3.18 3.61
CA GLY A 93 18.75 2.02 2.71
C GLY A 93 19.78 0.92 2.97
N ALA A 94 21.07 1.25 2.88
CA ALA A 94 22.14 0.28 3.11
C ALA A 94 22.16 -0.31 4.54
N LYS A 95 21.55 0.35 5.51
CA LYS A 95 21.49 -0.11 6.91
C LYS A 95 20.29 -1.02 7.19
N VAL A 96 19.23 -0.95 6.38
CA VAL A 96 18.07 -1.86 6.53
C VAL A 96 18.52 -3.32 6.37
N ALA A 97 19.37 -3.60 5.40
CA ALA A 97 19.94 -4.93 5.21
C ALA A 97 20.73 -5.46 6.43
N ASN A 98 21.22 -4.57 7.30
CA ASN A 98 21.92 -4.95 8.53
C ASN A 98 20.95 -5.15 9.72
N LEU A 99 19.71 -4.68 9.60
CA LEU A 99 18.71 -4.78 10.66
C LEU A 99 17.86 -6.06 10.57
N VAL A 100 17.97 -6.79 9.47
CA VAL A 100 17.25 -8.03 9.24
C VAL A 100 18.22 -9.20 9.12
N PRO A 101 17.81 -10.43 9.49
CA PRO A 101 18.63 -11.62 9.28
C PRO A 101 19.00 -11.77 7.78
N LYS A 102 20.22 -12.21 7.50
CA LYS A 102 20.70 -12.41 6.12
C LYS A 102 19.86 -13.40 5.30
N THR A 103 19.07 -14.21 5.98
CA THR A 103 18.13 -15.17 5.39
C THR A 103 16.75 -14.56 5.10
N THR A 104 16.54 -13.31 5.48
CA THR A 104 15.26 -12.61 5.28
C THR A 104 15.36 -11.76 4.03
N PHE A 105 14.44 -11.99 3.10
CA PHE A 105 14.25 -11.15 1.93
C PHE A 105 13.18 -10.08 2.23
N ILE A 106 13.43 -8.86 1.79
CA ILE A 106 12.49 -7.74 1.92
C ILE A 106 12.04 -7.33 0.53
N ASP A 107 10.75 -7.51 0.24
CA ASP A 107 10.14 -7.14 -1.04
C ASP A 107 9.87 -5.64 -1.15
N GLY A 108 9.83 -4.94 -0.01
CA GLY A 108 9.56 -3.51 0.06
C GLY A 108 10.65 -2.67 -0.58
N VAL A 109 10.24 -1.63 -1.26
CA VAL A 109 11.09 -0.61 -1.88
C VAL A 109 10.97 0.67 -1.07
N ASP A 110 12.10 1.27 -0.70
CA ASP A 110 12.08 2.56 -0.02
C ASP A 110 11.46 3.64 -0.91
N GLN A 111 10.43 4.30 -0.41
CA GLN A 111 9.66 5.35 -1.08
C GLN A 111 9.90 6.74 -0.47
N THR A 112 10.93 6.92 0.35
CA THR A 112 11.23 8.18 1.03
C THR A 112 11.27 9.35 0.06
N SER A 113 12.07 9.24 -1.01
CA SER A 113 12.18 10.30 -2.02
C SER A 113 10.86 10.59 -2.75
N PHE A 114 10.06 9.55 -2.97
CA PHE A 114 8.75 9.70 -3.57
C PHE A 114 7.78 10.38 -2.61
N PHE A 115 7.70 9.98 -1.35
CA PHE A 115 6.79 10.58 -0.36
C PHE A 115 7.14 12.03 -0.07
N LEU A 116 8.42 12.35 0.13
CA LEU A 116 8.87 13.72 0.36
C LEU A 116 8.82 14.61 -0.89
N GLY A 117 8.56 14.04 -2.07
CA GLY A 117 8.44 14.79 -3.31
C GLY A 117 9.77 15.21 -3.94
N THR A 118 10.88 14.70 -3.46
CA THR A 118 12.20 14.94 -4.04
C THR A 118 12.39 14.18 -5.37
N ASN A 119 11.65 13.08 -5.54
CA ASN A 119 11.49 12.37 -6.79
C ASN A 119 10.00 12.36 -7.18
N GLY A 120 9.67 12.86 -8.37
CA GLY A 120 8.29 12.90 -8.87
C GLY A 120 7.68 11.53 -9.21
N GLN A 121 8.49 10.48 -9.24
CA GLN A 121 8.11 9.11 -9.61
C GLN A 121 8.33 8.15 -8.43
N SER A 122 7.44 7.14 -8.34
CA SER A 122 7.64 6.03 -7.42
C SER A 122 8.95 5.28 -7.70
N ASN A 123 9.61 4.86 -6.64
CA ASN A 123 10.81 4.02 -6.73
C ASN A 123 10.46 2.57 -7.12
N ARG A 124 9.22 2.12 -6.90
CA ARG A 124 8.72 0.81 -7.34
C ARG A 124 8.34 0.88 -8.81
N LYS A 125 8.97 0.02 -9.62
CA LYS A 125 8.74 -0.02 -11.08
C LYS A 125 7.79 -1.12 -11.51
N ALA A 126 7.66 -2.17 -10.69
CA ALA A 126 6.74 -3.27 -10.95
C ALA A 126 6.12 -3.77 -9.65
N GLU A 127 4.92 -4.30 -9.77
CA GLU A 127 4.21 -4.97 -8.69
C GLU A 127 3.76 -6.36 -9.14
N HIS A 128 4.02 -7.37 -8.28
CA HIS A 128 3.73 -8.78 -8.56
C HIS A 128 2.58 -9.25 -7.67
N TYR A 129 1.51 -9.67 -8.30
CA TYR A 129 0.32 -10.13 -7.59
C TYR A 129 0.25 -11.65 -7.58
N PHE A 130 0.20 -12.21 -6.39
CA PHE A 130 0.07 -13.65 -6.20
C PHE A 130 -1.34 -14.02 -5.75
N LEU A 131 -1.84 -15.14 -6.24
CA LEU A 131 -3.08 -15.74 -5.81
C LEU A 131 -2.82 -17.22 -5.49
N ASN A 132 -3.08 -17.63 -4.26
CA ASN A 132 -2.82 -18.99 -3.78
C ASN A 132 -1.39 -19.47 -4.09
N GLY A 133 -0.39 -18.63 -3.83
CA GLY A 133 1.02 -18.94 -4.06
C GLY A 133 1.47 -18.94 -5.52
N LYS A 134 0.59 -18.60 -6.47
CA LYS A 134 0.93 -18.54 -7.91
C LYS A 134 0.95 -17.10 -8.39
N LEU A 135 1.93 -16.73 -9.20
CA LEU A 135 1.93 -15.43 -9.87
C LEU A 135 0.68 -15.31 -10.73
N SER A 136 -0.13 -14.33 -10.44
CA SER A 136 -1.41 -14.10 -11.10
C SER A 136 -1.42 -12.92 -12.03
N ALA A 137 -0.74 -11.84 -11.65
CA ALA A 137 -0.60 -10.66 -12.48
C ALA A 137 0.71 -9.91 -12.17
N VAL A 138 1.14 -9.10 -13.12
CA VAL A 138 2.24 -8.13 -12.95
C VAL A 138 1.77 -6.79 -13.43
N ARG A 139 1.96 -5.74 -12.64
CA ARG A 139 1.77 -4.36 -13.04
C ARG A 139 3.12 -3.70 -13.30
N MET A 140 3.24 -3.04 -14.43
CA MET A 140 4.37 -2.18 -14.78
C MET A 140 3.80 -0.90 -15.39
N ASP A 141 4.16 0.22 -14.83
CA ASP A 141 3.65 1.53 -15.23
C ASP A 141 2.10 1.55 -15.32
N GLU A 142 1.55 1.80 -16.49
CA GLU A 142 0.11 1.88 -16.76
C GLU A 142 -0.54 0.52 -17.05
N PHE A 143 0.27 -0.52 -17.30
CA PHE A 143 -0.20 -1.82 -17.75
C PHE A 143 -0.20 -2.84 -16.62
N LYS A 144 -1.24 -3.66 -16.61
CA LYS A 144 -1.34 -4.83 -15.76
C LYS A 144 -1.61 -6.07 -16.60
N TYR A 145 -0.67 -7.00 -16.55
CA TYR A 145 -0.74 -8.26 -17.27
C TYR A 145 -1.20 -9.36 -16.34
N HIS A 146 -2.32 -9.99 -16.68
CA HIS A 146 -2.81 -11.16 -15.97
C HIS A 146 -2.28 -12.42 -16.63
N VAL A 147 -1.53 -13.22 -15.89
CA VAL A 147 -0.99 -14.51 -16.34
C VAL A 147 -1.91 -15.67 -15.96
N LEU A 148 -2.82 -15.44 -15.03
CA LEU A 148 -3.89 -16.38 -14.65
C LEU A 148 -5.26 -15.79 -14.98
N ILE A 149 -6.13 -16.61 -15.55
CA ILE A 149 -7.54 -16.26 -15.74
C ILE A 149 -8.25 -16.42 -14.41
N GLN A 150 -8.77 -15.32 -13.87
CA GLN A 150 -9.61 -15.32 -12.70
C GLN A 150 -11.09 -15.23 -13.14
N GLN A 151 -11.89 -16.17 -12.71
CA GLN A 151 -13.34 -16.09 -12.92
C GLN A 151 -13.89 -14.85 -12.22
N PRO A 152 -14.92 -14.17 -12.77
CA PRO A 152 -15.50 -12.98 -12.16
C PRO A 152 -15.98 -13.16 -10.72
N TYR A 153 -16.31 -14.39 -10.34
CA TYR A 153 -16.78 -14.79 -9.00
C TYR A 153 -15.80 -15.71 -8.28
N ALA A 154 -14.58 -15.87 -8.78
CA ALA A 154 -13.62 -16.80 -8.19
C ALA A 154 -13.22 -16.41 -6.76
N TYR A 155 -13.33 -15.12 -6.43
CA TYR A 155 -13.08 -14.66 -5.07
C TYR A 155 -14.14 -15.06 -4.07
N THR A 156 -15.39 -15.34 -4.53
CA THR A 156 -16.49 -15.71 -3.65
C THR A 156 -16.44 -17.16 -3.20
N GLN A 157 -15.84 -18.03 -4.03
CA GLN A 157 -15.80 -19.48 -3.75
C GLN A 157 -14.41 -20.00 -3.40
N SER A 158 -13.34 -19.40 -3.90
CA SER A 158 -11.96 -19.88 -3.69
C SER A 158 -11.16 -19.08 -2.68
N GLY A 159 -11.49 -17.83 -2.44
CA GLY A 159 -10.78 -16.99 -1.47
C GLY A 159 -11.06 -17.34 -0.02
N TYR A 160 -12.14 -18.09 0.24
CA TYR A 160 -12.55 -18.51 1.57
C TYR A 160 -12.58 -20.03 1.78
N GLN A 161 -12.21 -20.82 0.80
CA GLN A 161 -11.80 -22.18 1.10
C GLN A 161 -10.37 -22.08 1.65
N GLY A 162 -10.33 -21.58 2.89
CA GLY A 162 -9.11 -21.56 3.65
C GLY A 162 -8.51 -22.94 3.69
N GLY A 163 -7.26 -23.01 3.30
CA GLY A 163 -6.41 -24.01 3.80
C GLY A 163 -6.07 -23.67 5.24
#